data_de4c6a4d36c2e014eb6508c6e781cc9c
#
_entry.id   de4c6a4d36c2e014eb6508c6e781cc9c
#
_cell.length_a   1.000
_cell.length_b   1.000
_cell.length_c   1.000
_cell.angle_alpha   90.00
_cell.angle_beta   90.00
_cell.angle_gamma   90.00
#
_symmetry.space_group_name_H-M   'P 1'
#
loop_
_entity.id
_entity.type
_entity.pdbx_description
1 polymer ?
#
loop_
_entity_poly.entity_id
_entity_poly.type
_entity_poly.pdbx_seq_one_letter_code
_entity_poly.pdbx_strand_id
1 'polypeptide(L)'
;GTSAEPFPAPGMSGTEITVLGYRGMKEYEIGFDNFEVPDDCLLGGVEGQGFKQLMSGMETARIQTAARSIGVAQNALELGLSYALERRQFSRPIYDFPRISAKLAYMAVEIMIVRQLTWAAAREKDAGRRCDLEAGMAKLLAARVAWSSADNAMQVHGGNGYAQEYPISRVLLDSRILNVFEGTGEIQAQIIARRLLE
;
A
#
# COMPACT_ATOMS: atom_id res chain seq x y z
N GLY A 1 2.26 33.46 -2.69
CA GLY A 1 1.50 32.87 -1.59
C GLY A 1 2.46 32.42 -0.51
N THR A 2 2.31 32.98 0.68
CA THR A 2 3.02 32.55 1.89
C THR A 2 2.66 31.11 2.13
N SER A 3 3.64 30.18 2.07
CA SER A 3 3.44 28.81 2.54
C SER A 3 3.09 28.88 4.03
N ALA A 4 1.87 28.48 4.39
CA ALA A 4 1.50 28.36 5.79
C ALA A 4 2.54 27.48 6.50
N GLU A 5 2.95 27.91 7.68
CA GLU A 5 3.88 27.15 8.50
C GLU A 5 3.26 25.77 8.78
N PRO A 6 3.93 24.65 8.48
CA PRO A 6 3.29 23.33 8.55
C PRO A 6 2.90 22.91 9.99
N PHE A 7 3.52 23.53 11.01
CA PHE A 7 3.28 23.23 12.44
C PHE A 7 3.05 24.54 13.21
N PRO A 8 1.86 25.18 13.07
CA PRO A 8 1.60 26.49 13.66
C PRO A 8 1.28 26.45 15.16
N ALA A 9 1.04 25.28 15.75
CA ALA A 9 0.65 25.16 17.15
C ALA A 9 1.87 25.35 18.08
N PRO A 10 1.75 26.18 19.15
CA PRO A 10 2.82 26.32 20.14
C PRO A 10 3.21 24.97 20.73
N GLY A 11 4.51 24.74 20.88
CA GLY A 11 5.03 23.46 21.41
C GLY A 11 5.06 22.31 20.40
N MET A 12 4.68 22.52 19.14
CA MET A 12 4.80 21.55 18.07
C MET A 12 5.87 21.98 17.07
N SER A 13 6.74 21.06 16.67
CA SER A 13 7.73 21.26 15.63
C SER A 13 7.79 20.06 14.70
N GLY A 14 8.32 20.22 13.49
CA GLY A 14 8.47 19.11 12.57
C GLY A 14 9.55 19.32 11.53
N THR A 15 10.25 18.24 11.20
CA THR A 15 11.26 18.19 10.14
C THR A 15 10.80 17.24 9.04
N GLU A 16 10.80 17.69 7.78
CA GLU A 16 10.41 16.88 6.64
C GLU A 16 11.42 15.75 6.41
N ILE A 17 10.91 14.53 6.28
CA ILE A 17 11.68 13.35 5.92
C ILE A 17 11.59 13.16 4.41
N THR A 18 12.73 13.19 3.71
CA THR A 18 12.78 12.90 2.28
C THR A 18 12.60 11.40 2.05
N VAL A 19 11.53 11.03 1.33
CA VAL A 19 11.17 9.63 1.07
C VAL A 19 11.43 9.21 -0.38
N LEU A 20 11.61 7.90 -0.59
CA LEU A 20 11.95 7.31 -1.88
C LEU A 20 10.80 7.44 -2.91
N GLY A 21 9.58 7.12 -2.49
CA GLY A 21 8.36 7.18 -3.28
C GLY A 21 7.28 7.99 -2.57
N TYR A 22 6.02 7.90 -3.05
CA TYR A 22 4.88 8.63 -2.47
C TYR A 22 5.11 10.13 -2.37
N ARG A 23 5.80 10.71 -3.34
CA ARG A 23 6.27 12.11 -3.32
C ARG A 23 5.15 13.15 -3.23
N GLY A 24 3.90 12.77 -3.44
CA GLY A 24 2.72 13.62 -3.22
C GLY A 24 2.29 13.74 -1.76
N MET A 25 2.80 12.88 -0.87
CA MET A 25 2.61 12.94 0.58
C MET A 25 3.93 13.31 1.24
N LYS A 26 3.86 14.18 2.23
CA LYS A 26 5.02 14.59 3.01
C LYS A 26 5.02 13.82 4.32
N GLU A 27 6.17 13.27 4.67
CA GLU A 27 6.42 12.62 5.96
C GLU A 27 7.23 13.58 6.85
N TYR A 28 6.93 13.55 8.14
CA TYR A 28 7.59 14.43 9.12
C TYR A 28 7.98 13.68 10.38
N GLU A 29 9.13 13.99 10.92
CA GLU A 29 9.44 13.76 12.32
C GLU A 29 8.84 14.92 13.12
N ILE A 30 7.93 14.61 14.05
CA ILE A 30 7.19 15.62 14.83
C ILE A 30 7.69 15.58 16.27
N GLY A 31 8.11 16.76 16.78
CA GLY A 31 8.47 16.97 18.18
C GLY A 31 7.36 17.70 18.93
N PHE A 32 7.14 17.31 20.18
CA PHE A 32 6.24 17.97 21.11
C PHE A 32 7.03 18.42 22.35
N ASP A 33 6.99 19.73 22.63
CA ASP A 33 7.63 20.31 23.81
C ASP A 33 6.62 21.20 24.53
N ASN A 34 6.15 20.76 25.70
CA ASN A 34 5.08 21.39 26.45
C ASN A 34 3.84 21.71 25.57
N PHE A 35 3.53 20.80 24.66
CA PHE A 35 2.38 20.93 23.78
C PHE A 35 1.09 20.66 24.56
N GLU A 36 0.31 21.72 24.75
CA GLU A 36 -0.94 21.67 25.49
C GLU A 36 -2.13 21.41 24.56
N VAL A 37 -3.03 20.53 24.97
CA VAL A 37 -4.29 20.24 24.29
C VAL A 37 -5.44 20.33 25.30
N PRO A 38 -6.62 20.85 24.89
CA PRO A 38 -7.82 20.85 25.74
C PRO A 38 -8.27 19.44 26.12
N ASP A 39 -8.89 19.29 27.28
CA ASP A 39 -9.37 18.00 27.80
C ASP A 39 -10.37 17.30 26.85
N ASP A 40 -11.16 18.05 26.12
CA ASP A 40 -12.12 17.54 25.13
C ASP A 40 -11.45 16.94 23.87
N CYS A 41 -10.14 17.16 23.68
CA CYS A 41 -9.33 16.49 22.66
C CYS A 41 -8.95 15.05 23.04
N LEU A 42 -9.23 14.61 24.29
CA LEU A 42 -8.96 13.22 24.69
C LEU A 42 -9.91 12.28 23.98
N LEU A 43 -9.38 11.46 23.06
CA LEU A 43 -10.17 10.51 22.28
C LEU A 43 -10.91 9.53 23.22
N GLY A 44 -12.25 9.54 23.16
CA GLY A 44 -13.12 8.69 24.00
C GLY A 44 -13.28 9.16 25.45
N GLY A 45 -12.70 10.30 25.85
CA GLY A 45 -12.91 10.96 27.14
C GLY A 45 -12.39 10.19 28.36
N VAL A 46 -11.67 9.07 28.18
CA VAL A 46 -11.16 8.21 29.27
C VAL A 46 -9.67 7.95 29.06
N GLU A 47 -8.86 8.33 30.03
CA GLU A 47 -7.41 8.09 30.03
C GLU A 47 -7.08 6.60 30.00
N GLY A 48 -5.89 6.26 29.47
CA GLY A 48 -5.36 4.90 29.44
C GLY A 48 -5.98 3.97 28.38
N GLN A 49 -6.96 4.44 27.55
CA GLN A 49 -7.62 3.63 26.52
C GLN A 49 -7.01 3.79 25.12
N GLY A 50 -6.07 4.72 24.92
CA GLY A 50 -5.56 5.09 23.61
C GLY A 50 -4.99 3.92 22.80
N PHE A 51 -4.23 3.02 23.42
CA PHE A 51 -3.69 1.83 22.74
C PHE A 51 -4.79 0.88 22.23
N LYS A 52 -5.83 0.65 23.03
CA LYS A 52 -6.97 -0.20 22.64
C LYS A 52 -7.75 0.42 21.47
N GLN A 53 -7.96 1.73 21.52
CA GLN A 53 -8.62 2.49 20.44
C GLN A 53 -7.81 2.43 19.15
N LEU A 54 -6.47 2.62 19.22
CA LEU A 54 -5.57 2.49 18.07
C LEU A 54 -5.66 1.08 17.47
N MET A 55 -5.59 0.03 18.27
CA MET A 55 -5.67 -1.35 17.79
C MET A 55 -7.01 -1.65 17.10
N SER A 56 -8.11 -1.10 17.60
CA SER A 56 -9.42 -1.21 16.94
C SER A 56 -9.45 -0.58 15.55
N GLY A 57 -8.74 0.52 15.34
CA GLY A 57 -8.59 1.16 14.02
C GLY A 57 -7.72 0.38 13.03
N MET A 58 -6.78 -0.44 13.52
CA MET A 58 -5.78 -1.11 12.68
C MET A 58 -6.37 -2.14 11.71
N GLU A 59 -7.49 -2.77 12.02
CA GLU A 59 -8.17 -3.68 11.08
C GLU A 59 -8.63 -2.94 9.83
N THR A 60 -9.28 -1.80 10.01
CA THR A 60 -9.73 -0.92 8.91
C THR A 60 -8.53 -0.39 8.10
N ALA A 61 -7.48 0.06 8.77
CA ALA A 61 -6.27 0.55 8.12
C ALA A 61 -5.61 -0.53 7.23
N ARG A 62 -5.58 -1.79 7.68
CA ARG A 62 -5.06 -2.93 6.88
C ARG A 62 -5.92 -3.22 5.66
N ILE A 63 -7.25 -3.22 5.79
CA ILE A 63 -8.17 -3.40 4.65
C ILE A 63 -8.01 -2.27 3.63
N GLN A 64 -7.91 -1.01 4.07
CA GLN A 64 -7.65 0.14 3.20
C GLN A 64 -6.31 0.02 2.48
N THR A 65 -5.26 -0.41 3.19
CA THR A 65 -3.94 -0.62 2.58
C THR A 65 -3.96 -1.76 1.57
N ALA A 66 -4.71 -2.83 1.82
CA ALA A 66 -4.93 -3.89 0.85
C ALA A 66 -5.62 -3.37 -0.41
N ALA A 67 -6.69 -2.57 -0.27
CA ALA A 67 -7.38 -1.95 -1.40
C ALA A 67 -6.48 -1.02 -2.21
N ARG A 68 -5.67 -0.20 -1.53
CA ARG A 68 -4.65 0.66 -2.17
C ARG A 68 -3.63 -0.17 -2.95
N SER A 69 -3.16 -1.27 -2.37
CA SER A 69 -2.21 -2.20 -2.99
C SER A 69 -2.78 -2.81 -4.27
N ILE A 70 -4.07 -3.19 -4.27
CA ILE A 70 -4.77 -3.69 -5.46
C ILE A 70 -4.80 -2.61 -6.56
N GLY A 71 -5.05 -1.35 -6.20
CA GLY A 71 -5.01 -0.23 -7.16
C GLY A 71 -3.63 -0.07 -7.80
N VAL A 72 -2.56 -0.18 -7.02
CA VAL A 72 -1.18 -0.13 -7.52
C VAL A 72 -0.88 -1.31 -8.45
N ALA A 73 -1.27 -2.53 -8.06
CA ALA A 73 -1.10 -3.73 -8.89
C ALA A 73 -1.87 -3.63 -10.21
N GLN A 74 -3.11 -3.14 -10.18
CA GLN A 74 -3.95 -2.93 -11.34
C GLN A 74 -3.32 -1.92 -12.30
N ASN A 75 -2.85 -0.78 -11.80
CA ASN A 75 -2.15 0.22 -12.60
C ASN A 75 -0.88 -0.35 -13.24
N ALA A 76 -0.10 -1.15 -12.50
CA ALA A 76 1.08 -1.83 -13.05
C ALA A 76 0.71 -2.79 -14.20
N LEU A 77 -0.36 -3.57 -14.04
CA LEU A 77 -0.87 -4.46 -15.09
C LEU A 77 -1.28 -3.68 -16.34
N GLU A 78 -2.03 -2.59 -16.18
CA GLU A 78 -2.49 -1.75 -17.29
C GLU A 78 -1.34 -1.11 -18.06
N LEU A 79 -0.35 -0.55 -17.35
CA LEU A 79 0.86 0.00 -17.96
C LEU A 79 1.67 -1.08 -18.70
N GLY A 80 1.85 -2.25 -18.08
CA GLY A 80 2.56 -3.36 -18.70
C GLY A 80 1.85 -3.91 -19.92
N LEU A 81 0.53 -4.04 -19.88
CA LEU A 81 -0.29 -4.52 -21.00
C LEU A 81 -0.26 -3.52 -22.18
N SER A 82 -0.52 -2.23 -21.92
CA SER A 82 -0.47 -1.19 -22.95
C SER A 82 0.88 -1.19 -23.66
N TYR A 83 1.97 -1.14 -22.88
CA TYR A 83 3.31 -1.19 -23.44
C TYR A 83 3.57 -2.46 -24.25
N ALA A 84 3.12 -3.63 -23.78
CA ALA A 84 3.32 -4.90 -24.49
C ALA A 84 2.58 -4.98 -25.82
N LEU A 85 1.43 -4.33 -25.94
CA LEU A 85 0.65 -4.26 -27.18
C LEU A 85 1.25 -3.27 -28.20
N GLU A 86 1.82 -2.17 -27.72
CA GLU A 86 2.38 -1.11 -28.56
C GLU A 86 3.82 -1.41 -29.02
N ARG A 87 4.66 -1.92 -28.10
CA ARG A 87 6.08 -2.18 -28.39
C ARG A 87 6.25 -3.35 -29.34
N ARG A 88 6.92 -3.12 -30.44
CA ARG A 88 7.20 -4.14 -31.46
C ARG A 88 8.66 -4.57 -31.43
N GLN A 89 8.89 -5.86 -31.47
CA GLN A 89 10.22 -6.49 -31.69
C GLN A 89 10.04 -7.72 -32.58
N PHE A 90 11.01 -8.01 -33.41
CA PHE A 90 10.94 -9.13 -34.37
C PHE A 90 9.64 -9.08 -35.21
N SER A 91 9.25 -7.88 -35.66
CA SER A 91 8.10 -7.59 -36.52
C SER A 91 6.70 -7.82 -35.90
N ARG A 92 6.58 -8.03 -34.60
CA ARG A 92 5.31 -8.23 -33.90
C ARG A 92 5.27 -7.54 -32.54
N PRO A 93 4.09 -7.30 -31.93
CA PRO A 93 3.98 -6.81 -30.56
C PRO A 93 4.69 -7.75 -29.58
N ILE A 94 5.32 -7.20 -28.54
CA ILE A 94 5.98 -8.05 -27.56
C ILE A 94 5.01 -8.90 -26.74
N TYR A 95 3.73 -8.54 -26.71
CA TYR A 95 2.65 -9.35 -26.14
C TYR A 95 2.58 -10.78 -26.73
N ASP A 96 2.89 -10.92 -28.02
CA ASP A 96 2.84 -12.22 -28.73
C ASP A 96 3.93 -13.20 -28.27
N PHE A 97 4.86 -12.76 -27.44
CA PHE A 97 5.87 -13.65 -26.85
C PHE A 97 5.32 -14.27 -25.55
N PRO A 98 5.25 -15.62 -25.44
CA PRO A 98 4.67 -16.29 -24.28
C PRO A 98 5.27 -15.87 -22.94
N ARG A 99 6.55 -15.49 -22.90
CA ARG A 99 7.22 -14.99 -21.69
C ARG A 99 6.66 -13.66 -21.19
N ILE A 100 6.12 -12.84 -22.07
CA ILE A 100 5.50 -11.56 -21.74
C ILE A 100 4.03 -11.76 -21.37
N SER A 101 3.25 -12.40 -22.25
CA SER A 101 1.83 -12.63 -21.99
C SER A 101 1.58 -13.46 -20.74
N ALA A 102 2.44 -14.45 -20.44
CA ALA A 102 2.33 -15.22 -19.20
C ALA A 102 2.51 -14.35 -17.94
N LYS A 103 3.48 -13.40 -17.92
CA LYS A 103 3.64 -12.48 -16.79
C LYS A 103 2.36 -11.68 -16.54
N LEU A 104 1.78 -11.10 -17.59
CA LEU A 104 0.55 -10.32 -17.51
C LEU A 104 -0.65 -11.17 -17.05
N ALA A 105 -0.74 -12.43 -17.52
CA ALA A 105 -1.77 -13.35 -17.10
C ALA A 105 -1.66 -13.68 -15.58
N TYR A 106 -0.47 -13.98 -15.08
CA TYR A 106 -0.27 -14.21 -13.64
C TYR A 106 -0.60 -12.99 -12.80
N MET A 107 -0.19 -11.78 -13.23
CA MET A 107 -0.57 -10.54 -12.55
C MET A 107 -2.10 -10.40 -12.45
N ALA A 108 -2.83 -10.64 -13.54
CA ALA A 108 -4.29 -10.57 -13.55
C ALA A 108 -4.94 -11.56 -12.57
N VAL A 109 -4.43 -12.80 -12.51
CA VAL A 109 -4.91 -13.83 -11.57
C VAL A 109 -4.67 -13.43 -10.13
N GLU A 110 -3.44 -13.00 -9.79
CA GLU A 110 -3.07 -12.61 -8.43
C GLU A 110 -3.88 -11.39 -7.95
N ILE A 111 -4.09 -10.39 -8.83
CA ILE A 111 -4.93 -9.23 -8.55
C ILE A 111 -6.38 -9.66 -8.26
N MET A 112 -6.92 -10.59 -9.03
CA MET A 112 -8.28 -11.11 -8.80
C MET A 112 -8.39 -11.81 -7.44
N ILE A 113 -7.45 -12.69 -7.11
CA ILE A 113 -7.43 -13.43 -5.85
C ILE A 113 -7.40 -12.46 -4.66
N VAL A 114 -6.47 -11.52 -4.66
CA VAL A 114 -6.31 -10.60 -3.54
C VAL A 114 -7.48 -9.62 -3.41
N ARG A 115 -8.13 -9.27 -4.52
CA ARG A 115 -9.34 -8.45 -4.52
C ARG A 115 -10.49 -9.17 -3.82
N GLN A 116 -10.70 -10.45 -4.11
CA GLN A 116 -11.73 -11.25 -3.43
C GLN A 116 -11.45 -11.40 -1.94
N LEU A 117 -10.20 -11.64 -1.56
CA LEU A 117 -9.80 -11.72 -0.16
C LEU A 117 -10.03 -10.39 0.58
N THR A 118 -9.69 -9.27 -0.05
CA THR A 118 -9.91 -7.93 0.54
C THR A 118 -11.39 -7.63 0.71
N TRP A 119 -12.22 -7.99 -0.26
CA TRP A 119 -13.68 -7.85 -0.12
C TRP A 119 -14.25 -8.76 0.95
N ALA A 120 -13.71 -9.97 1.12
CA ALA A 120 -14.12 -10.86 2.22
C ALA A 120 -13.80 -10.22 3.57
N ALA A 121 -12.58 -9.69 3.77
CA ALA A 121 -12.20 -8.97 4.99
C ALA A 121 -13.09 -7.75 5.26
N ALA A 122 -13.41 -6.96 4.22
CA ALA A 122 -14.29 -5.81 4.36
C ALA A 122 -15.71 -6.21 4.79
N ARG A 123 -16.27 -7.27 4.21
CA ARG A 123 -17.62 -7.78 4.63
C ARG A 123 -17.63 -8.28 6.07
N GLU A 124 -16.56 -8.90 6.55
CA GLU A 124 -16.46 -9.27 7.98
C GLU A 124 -16.49 -8.04 8.88
N LYS A 125 -15.74 -6.99 8.49
CA LYS A 125 -15.71 -5.73 9.22
C LYS A 125 -17.08 -5.03 9.23
N ASP A 126 -17.73 -4.95 8.07
CA ASP A 126 -19.05 -4.32 7.94
C ASP A 126 -20.13 -5.05 8.75
N ALA A 127 -19.98 -6.36 8.90
CA ALA A 127 -20.86 -7.19 9.74
C ALA A 127 -20.56 -7.09 11.24
N GLY A 128 -19.61 -6.24 11.65
CA GLY A 128 -19.20 -6.08 13.05
C GLY A 128 -18.48 -7.28 13.64
N ARG A 129 -18.00 -8.22 12.81
CA ARG A 129 -17.24 -9.38 13.27
C ARG A 129 -15.76 -9.06 13.41
N ARG A 130 -15.09 -9.78 14.30
CA ARG A 130 -13.62 -9.70 14.42
C ARG A 130 -12.99 -10.19 13.11
N CYS A 131 -12.14 -9.38 12.52
CA CYS A 131 -11.55 -9.64 11.20
C CYS A 131 -10.02 -9.37 11.12
N ASP A 132 -9.34 -9.41 12.25
CA ASP A 132 -7.88 -9.19 12.31
C ASP A 132 -7.10 -10.23 11.50
N LEU A 133 -7.58 -11.47 11.40
CA LEU A 133 -7.01 -12.52 10.57
C LEU A 133 -7.16 -12.19 9.08
N GLU A 134 -8.39 -11.97 8.63
CA GLU A 134 -8.72 -11.68 7.22
C GLU A 134 -8.08 -10.37 6.76
N ALA A 135 -8.09 -9.33 7.59
CA ALA A 135 -7.45 -8.06 7.32
C ALA A 135 -5.92 -8.20 7.22
N GLY A 136 -5.32 -9.00 8.09
CA GLY A 136 -3.90 -9.34 8.04
C GLY A 136 -3.52 -10.10 6.78
N MET A 137 -4.28 -11.13 6.42
CA MET A 137 -4.09 -11.91 5.19
C MET A 137 -4.24 -11.04 3.95
N ALA A 138 -5.28 -10.22 3.89
CA ALA A 138 -5.53 -9.33 2.76
C ALA A 138 -4.37 -8.32 2.57
N LYS A 139 -3.94 -7.66 3.65
CA LYS A 139 -2.84 -6.69 3.61
C LYS A 139 -1.51 -7.35 3.20
N LEU A 140 -1.17 -8.48 3.79
CA LEU A 140 0.06 -9.19 3.49
C LEU A 140 0.13 -9.60 2.01
N LEU A 141 -0.92 -10.24 1.52
CA LEU A 141 -0.96 -10.72 0.13
C LEU A 141 -1.04 -9.55 -0.86
N ALA A 142 -1.89 -8.54 -0.61
CA ALA A 142 -2.06 -7.41 -1.51
C ALA A 142 -0.76 -6.61 -1.70
N ALA A 143 -0.02 -6.37 -0.61
CA ALA A 143 1.26 -5.67 -0.68
C ALA A 143 2.31 -6.45 -1.49
N ARG A 144 2.35 -7.79 -1.36
CA ARG A 144 3.22 -8.65 -2.17
C ARG A 144 2.84 -8.64 -3.65
N VAL A 145 1.53 -8.72 -3.95
CA VAL A 145 1.01 -8.66 -5.32
C VAL A 145 1.29 -7.30 -5.96
N ALA A 146 1.15 -6.20 -5.21
CA ALA A 146 1.50 -4.86 -5.72
C ALA A 146 2.97 -4.78 -6.13
N TRP A 147 3.87 -5.25 -5.26
CA TRP A 147 5.30 -5.28 -5.55
C TRP A 147 5.62 -6.17 -6.76
N SER A 148 5.16 -7.43 -6.76
CA SER A 148 5.44 -8.37 -7.86
C SER A 148 4.87 -7.90 -9.20
N SER A 149 3.68 -7.27 -9.18
CA SER A 149 3.07 -6.71 -10.39
C SER A 149 3.88 -5.52 -10.93
N ALA A 150 4.32 -4.61 -10.06
CA ALA A 150 5.14 -3.47 -10.46
C ALA A 150 6.50 -3.91 -11.03
N ASP A 151 7.16 -4.89 -10.40
CA ASP A 151 8.43 -5.48 -10.86
C ASP A 151 8.24 -6.18 -12.22
N ASN A 152 7.21 -7.01 -12.38
CA ASN A 152 6.90 -7.67 -13.63
C ASN A 152 6.58 -6.69 -14.76
N ALA A 153 5.80 -5.64 -14.48
CA ALA A 153 5.50 -4.62 -15.47
C ALA A 153 6.75 -3.82 -15.87
N MET A 154 7.61 -3.49 -14.90
CA MET A 154 8.90 -2.86 -15.19
C MET A 154 9.78 -3.77 -16.06
N GLN A 155 9.81 -5.07 -15.79
CA GLN A 155 10.53 -6.05 -16.61
C GLN A 155 9.95 -6.17 -18.03
N VAL A 156 8.62 -6.06 -18.20
CA VAL A 156 7.98 -6.00 -19.52
C VAL A 156 8.42 -4.78 -20.32
N HIS A 157 8.64 -3.63 -19.67
CA HIS A 157 9.16 -2.42 -20.32
C HIS A 157 10.65 -2.55 -20.70
N GLY A 158 11.39 -3.51 -20.14
CA GLY A 158 12.83 -3.65 -20.37
C GLY A 158 13.60 -2.39 -19.96
N GLY A 159 14.55 -1.93 -20.76
CA GLY A 159 15.35 -0.72 -20.48
C GLY A 159 14.50 0.53 -20.28
N ASN A 160 13.37 0.65 -20.98
CA ASN A 160 12.43 1.77 -20.81
C ASN A 160 11.80 1.80 -19.43
N GLY A 161 11.60 0.64 -18.77
CA GLY A 161 11.10 0.60 -17.40
C GLY A 161 12.03 1.27 -16.39
N TYR A 162 13.31 1.33 -16.66
CA TYR A 162 14.32 1.98 -15.81
C TYR A 162 14.46 3.48 -16.08
N ALA A 163 13.86 4.00 -17.14
CA ALA A 163 13.87 5.41 -17.48
C ALA A 163 12.78 6.18 -16.70
N GLN A 164 13.13 7.34 -16.13
CA GLN A 164 12.22 8.13 -15.28
C GLN A 164 11.02 8.70 -16.05
N GLU A 165 11.07 8.80 -17.36
CA GLU A 165 9.99 9.25 -18.23
C GLU A 165 8.82 8.25 -18.28
N TYR A 166 9.07 6.95 -18.00
CA TYR A 166 8.04 5.93 -17.97
C TYR A 166 7.42 5.83 -16.57
N PRO A 167 6.06 5.86 -16.47
CA PRO A 167 5.37 5.85 -15.18
C PRO A 167 5.67 4.64 -14.31
N ILE A 168 6.01 3.50 -14.91
CA ILE A 168 6.20 2.23 -14.19
C ILE A 168 7.32 2.30 -13.15
N SER A 169 8.36 3.09 -13.38
CA SER A 169 9.44 3.29 -12.40
C SER A 169 8.93 3.91 -11.09
N ARG A 170 8.00 4.86 -11.17
CA ARG A 170 7.34 5.46 -10.01
C ARG A 170 6.42 4.48 -9.31
N VAL A 171 5.66 3.69 -10.07
CA VAL A 171 4.76 2.66 -9.52
C VAL A 171 5.56 1.62 -8.72
N LEU A 172 6.74 1.22 -9.20
CA LEU A 172 7.62 0.32 -8.46
C LEU A 172 8.06 0.92 -7.13
N LEU A 173 8.55 2.16 -7.13
CA LEU A 173 8.97 2.85 -5.90
C LEU A 173 7.82 2.99 -4.89
N ASP A 174 6.64 3.41 -5.37
CA ASP A 174 5.45 3.60 -4.54
C ASP A 174 4.90 2.27 -3.99
N SER A 175 5.08 1.16 -4.71
CA SER A 175 4.64 -0.16 -4.23
C SER A 175 5.44 -0.66 -3.04
N ARG A 176 6.69 -0.19 -2.84
CA ARG A 176 7.57 -0.71 -1.79
C ARG A 176 7.06 -0.43 -0.38
N ILE A 177 6.53 0.77 -0.14
CA ILE A 177 6.06 1.20 1.18
C ILE A 177 4.88 0.35 1.68
N LEU A 178 4.08 -0.21 0.78
CA LEU A 178 2.91 -1.03 1.12
C LEU A 178 3.26 -2.27 1.95
N ASN A 179 4.50 -2.76 1.86
CA ASN A 179 5.00 -3.85 2.71
C ASN A 179 5.55 -3.38 4.07
N VAL A 180 5.68 -2.07 4.28
CA VAL A 180 6.34 -1.49 5.46
C VAL A 180 5.33 -0.88 6.42
N PHE A 181 4.50 0.07 5.94
CA PHE A 181 3.56 0.78 6.80
C PHE A 181 2.30 -0.05 7.11
N GLU A 182 1.48 0.42 8.07
CA GLU A 182 0.26 -0.24 8.57
C GLU A 182 0.50 -1.69 9.07
N GLY A 183 1.68 -1.88 9.62
CA GLY A 183 2.20 -3.17 10.05
C GLY A 183 2.94 -3.90 8.93
N THR A 184 4.22 -4.17 9.14
CA THR A 184 5.08 -4.83 8.15
C THR A 184 4.55 -6.22 7.78
N GLY A 185 5.02 -6.77 6.66
CA GLY A 185 4.68 -8.13 6.24
C GLY A 185 4.94 -9.17 7.34
N GLU A 186 6.03 -9.00 8.10
CA GLU A 186 6.41 -9.87 9.23
C GLU A 186 5.39 -9.78 10.37
N ILE A 187 4.92 -8.56 10.69
CA ILE A 187 3.89 -8.35 11.72
C ILE A 187 2.57 -8.98 11.27
N GLN A 188 2.17 -8.85 10.01
CA GLN A 188 0.97 -9.53 9.50
C GLN A 188 1.11 -11.05 9.59
N ALA A 189 2.26 -11.60 9.19
CA ALA A 189 2.51 -13.04 9.31
C ALA A 189 2.44 -13.53 10.76
N GLN A 190 2.96 -12.75 11.72
CA GLN A 190 2.88 -13.07 13.14
C GLN A 190 1.43 -13.09 13.66
N ILE A 191 0.61 -12.11 13.26
CA ILE A 191 -0.81 -12.05 13.62
C ILE A 191 -1.54 -13.27 13.06
N ILE A 192 -1.36 -13.56 11.78
CA ILE A 192 -1.95 -14.71 11.12
C ILE A 192 -1.56 -16.01 11.84
N ALA A 193 -0.24 -16.21 12.12
CA ALA A 193 0.24 -17.41 12.78
C ALA A 193 -0.39 -17.62 14.16
N ARG A 194 -0.57 -16.55 14.94
CA ARG A 194 -1.26 -16.64 16.24
C ARG A 194 -2.72 -17.08 16.09
N ARG A 195 -3.41 -16.53 15.09
CA ARG A 195 -4.83 -16.81 14.84
C ARG A 195 -5.08 -18.23 14.31
N LEU A 196 -4.08 -18.89 13.73
CA LEU A 196 -4.18 -20.29 13.31
C LEU A 196 -4.17 -21.27 14.50
N LEU A 197 -3.80 -20.81 15.70
CA LEU A 197 -3.77 -21.62 16.92
C LEU A 197 -5.03 -21.46 17.79
N GLU A 198 -5.89 -20.51 17.45
CA GLU A 198 -7.19 -20.24 18.11
C GLU A 198 -8.34 -20.97 17.41
#